data_8447c7e53630fe518e39097a40a04acf
#
_entry.id   8447c7e53630fe518e39097a40a04acf
#
_cell.length_a   1.000
_cell.length_b   1.000
_cell.length_c   1.000
_cell.angle_alpha   90.00
_cell.angle_beta   90.00
_cell.angle_gamma   90.00
#
_symmetry.space_group_name_H-M   'P 1'
#
loop_
_entity.id
_entity.type
_entity.pdbx_description
1 polymer ?
#
loop_
_entity_poly.entity_id
_entity_poly.type
_entity_poly.pdbx_seq_one_letter_code
_entity_poly.pdbx_strand_id
1 'polypeptide(L)'
;MIIRIVLAAMILGLLSLSAQAEQIGARAKGGFPESLFIEKVPRAEAKATAEKLAKAVISARTIIFANSKKFVDPELGDKGFSGEYFERQWRTAFEGELIDATPTQKRIMEKLFWAGRQVIDNNQDRLNLKGVAWKNFLPAKWEREMGQVFAARTGIIIKQPGRAYRSPVNVPDDTERAALEHYVRAGQSESAPLTSYATWGKQEVYRHMEPIRLIGPCMSCHGKPKGEQDIVNFEKDGLEVGDVIGLMSVSIAVSD
;
A
#
# COMPACT_ATOMS: atom_id res chain seq x y z
N MET A 1 -53.71 15.30 18.77
CA MET A 1 -52.64 16.33 18.56
C MET A 1 -51.26 15.84 18.95
N ILE A 2 -51.12 14.78 19.74
CA ILE A 2 -49.83 14.24 20.25
C ILE A 2 -49.06 13.40 19.20
N ILE A 3 -49.74 12.68 18.28
CA ILE A 3 -49.14 11.80 17.29
C ILE A 3 -48.35 12.54 16.21
N ARG A 4 -48.76 13.76 15.85
CA ARG A 4 -48.06 14.57 14.83
C ARG A 4 -46.71 15.14 15.30
N ILE A 5 -46.53 15.34 16.60
CA ILE A 5 -45.29 15.90 17.18
C ILE A 5 -44.19 14.84 17.26
N VAL A 6 -44.56 13.57 17.50
CA VAL A 6 -43.61 12.46 17.59
C VAL A 6 -43.01 12.10 16.19
N LEU A 7 -43.81 12.20 15.10
CA LEU A 7 -43.33 11.96 13.74
C LEU A 7 -42.33 13.03 13.26
N ALA A 8 -42.57 14.28 13.66
CA ALA A 8 -41.65 15.37 13.28
C ALA A 8 -40.29 15.27 13.99
N ALA A 9 -40.26 14.81 15.24
CA ALA A 9 -39.03 14.59 16.00
C ALA A 9 -38.19 13.42 15.45
N MET A 10 -38.85 12.33 14.99
CA MET A 10 -38.16 11.21 14.32
C MET A 10 -37.55 11.58 12.95
N ILE A 11 -38.21 12.43 12.16
CA ILE A 11 -37.72 12.86 10.87
C ILE A 11 -36.51 13.79 11.01
N LEU A 12 -36.50 14.68 12.03
CA LEU A 12 -35.35 15.53 12.33
C LEU A 12 -34.14 14.71 12.86
N GLY A 13 -34.38 13.64 13.61
CA GLY A 13 -33.31 12.76 14.10
C GLY A 13 -32.65 11.96 12.99
N LEU A 14 -33.39 11.53 11.97
CA LEU A 14 -32.85 10.81 10.81
C LEU A 14 -32.06 11.72 9.86
N LEU A 15 -32.42 12.98 9.72
CA LEU A 15 -31.68 13.96 8.92
C LEU A 15 -30.34 14.34 9.56
N SER A 16 -30.25 14.37 10.88
CA SER A 16 -28.99 14.65 11.57
C SER A 16 -28.01 13.47 11.52
N LEU A 17 -28.50 12.24 11.49
CA LEU A 17 -27.65 11.03 11.34
C LEU A 17 -27.06 10.88 9.93
N SER A 18 -27.83 11.27 8.90
CA SER A 18 -27.31 11.27 7.51
C SER A 18 -26.25 12.35 7.27
N ALA A 19 -26.41 13.53 7.88
CA ALA A 19 -25.41 14.61 7.79
C ALA A 19 -24.10 14.26 8.53
N GLN A 20 -24.16 13.50 9.63
CA GLN A 20 -22.95 13.02 10.32
C GLN A 20 -22.24 11.87 9.59
N ALA A 21 -22.99 11.01 8.92
CA ALA A 21 -22.41 9.93 8.11
C ALA A 21 -21.66 10.49 6.87
N GLU A 22 -22.17 11.58 6.29
CA GLU A 22 -21.52 12.27 5.16
C GLU A 22 -20.25 13.01 5.60
N GLN A 23 -20.18 13.50 6.85
CA GLN A 23 -18.98 14.10 7.41
C GLN A 23 -17.87 13.10 7.78
N ILE A 24 -18.20 11.86 8.10
CA ILE A 24 -17.21 10.79 8.38
C ILE A 24 -16.50 10.32 7.11
N GLY A 25 -17.15 10.41 5.96
CA GLY A 25 -16.57 10.11 4.66
C GLY A 25 -15.90 11.30 3.95
N ALA A 26 -16.19 12.53 4.38
CA ALA A 26 -15.54 13.72 3.84
C ALA A 26 -14.10 13.77 4.40
N ARG A 27 -13.09 13.60 3.52
CA ARG A 27 -11.71 13.95 3.85
C ARG A 27 -11.72 15.31 4.55
N ALA A 28 -11.12 15.37 5.75
CA ALA A 28 -10.88 16.63 6.41
C ALA A 28 -10.27 17.60 5.39
N LYS A 29 -10.96 18.69 5.10
CA LYS A 29 -10.48 19.80 4.23
C LYS A 29 -9.30 20.57 4.87
N GLY A 30 -8.76 20.07 5.97
CA GLY A 30 -7.53 20.53 6.59
C GLY A 30 -6.36 20.00 5.78
N GLY A 31 -5.58 20.87 5.16
CA GLY A 31 -4.37 20.49 4.44
C GLY A 31 -3.48 19.63 5.32
N PHE A 32 -2.73 18.72 4.70
CA PHE A 32 -1.69 17.95 5.38
C PHE A 32 -0.79 18.93 6.13
N PRO A 33 -0.59 18.79 7.45
CA PRO A 33 0.32 19.66 8.17
C PRO A 33 1.73 19.56 7.57
N GLU A 34 2.39 20.68 7.37
CA GLU A 34 3.76 20.71 6.82
C GLU A 34 4.73 19.82 7.61
N SER A 35 4.45 19.60 8.91
CA SER A 35 5.20 18.70 9.78
C SER A 35 5.19 17.22 9.34
N LEU A 36 4.29 16.82 8.43
CA LEU A 36 4.29 15.46 7.89
C LEU A 36 5.32 15.26 6.77
N PHE A 37 5.83 16.31 6.15
CA PHE A 37 6.82 16.24 5.08
C PHE A 37 8.23 16.36 5.64
N ILE A 38 8.70 15.30 6.33
CA ILE A 38 10.00 15.26 7.01
C ILE A 38 11.13 15.24 5.97
N GLU A 39 11.01 14.39 4.95
CA GLU A 39 11.93 14.34 3.82
C GLU A 39 11.33 15.09 2.63
N LYS A 40 12.14 15.99 2.06
CA LYS A 40 11.85 16.62 0.78
C LYS A 40 12.94 16.24 -0.20
N VAL A 41 12.55 15.90 -1.40
CA VAL A 41 13.46 15.48 -2.47
C VAL A 41 13.58 16.62 -3.48
N PRO A 42 14.80 16.97 -3.93
CA PRO A 42 14.95 17.92 -5.03
C PRO A 42 14.05 17.56 -6.21
N ARG A 43 13.35 18.53 -6.78
CA ARG A 43 12.40 18.31 -7.88
C ARG A 43 13.02 17.51 -9.03
N ALA A 44 14.29 17.77 -9.34
CA ALA A 44 15.03 17.06 -10.39
C ALA A 44 15.26 15.56 -10.06
N GLU A 45 15.25 15.18 -8.79
CA GLU A 45 15.46 13.79 -8.34
C GLU A 45 14.15 13.05 -8.08
N ALA A 46 13.01 13.73 -8.02
CA ALA A 46 11.75 13.17 -7.53
C ALA A 46 11.30 11.93 -8.33
N LYS A 47 11.36 12.01 -9.67
CA LYS A 47 11.01 10.89 -10.54
C LYS A 47 11.87 9.66 -10.28
N ALA A 48 13.19 9.81 -10.35
CA ALA A 48 14.12 8.70 -10.15
C ALA A 48 14.03 8.11 -8.73
N THR A 49 13.76 8.96 -7.73
CA THR A 49 13.56 8.50 -6.35
C THR A 49 12.29 7.67 -6.20
N ALA A 50 11.17 8.10 -6.80
CA ALA A 50 9.91 7.37 -6.76
C ALA A 50 10.02 6.01 -7.47
N GLU A 51 10.66 5.97 -8.63
CA GLU A 51 10.93 4.74 -9.39
C GLU A 51 11.79 3.75 -8.57
N LYS A 52 12.86 4.23 -7.92
CA LYS A 52 13.69 3.40 -7.06
C LYS A 52 12.91 2.86 -5.86
N LEU A 53 12.07 3.67 -5.22
CA LEU A 53 11.22 3.23 -4.11
C LEU A 53 10.22 2.15 -4.56
N ALA A 54 9.53 2.35 -5.67
CA ALA A 54 8.59 1.37 -6.22
C ALA A 54 9.29 0.04 -6.53
N LYS A 55 10.40 0.07 -7.25
CA LYS A 55 11.21 -1.13 -7.55
C LYS A 55 11.70 -1.83 -6.29
N ALA A 56 12.17 -1.09 -5.29
CA ALA A 56 12.65 -1.66 -4.04
C ALA A 56 11.54 -2.42 -3.32
N VAL A 57 10.33 -1.85 -3.25
CA VAL A 57 9.18 -2.50 -2.63
C VAL A 57 8.77 -3.76 -3.39
N ILE A 58 8.76 -3.74 -4.71
CA ILE A 58 8.49 -4.92 -5.54
C ILE A 58 9.52 -6.02 -5.28
N SER A 59 10.82 -5.67 -5.21
CA SER A 59 11.90 -6.61 -4.88
C SER A 59 11.68 -7.27 -3.51
N ALA A 60 11.37 -6.48 -2.48
CA ALA A 60 11.06 -6.99 -1.14
C ALA A 60 9.88 -7.96 -1.12
N ARG A 61 8.81 -7.64 -1.85
CA ARG A 61 7.62 -8.49 -1.97
C ARG A 61 7.97 -9.85 -2.57
N THR A 62 8.86 -9.88 -3.55
CA THR A 62 9.34 -11.12 -4.17
C THR A 62 10.05 -12.01 -3.14
N ILE A 63 10.88 -11.44 -2.26
CA ILE A 63 11.57 -12.18 -1.19
C ILE A 63 10.55 -12.77 -0.21
N ILE A 64 9.57 -11.99 0.24
CA ILE A 64 8.51 -12.44 1.15
C ILE A 64 7.72 -13.58 0.49
N PHE A 65 7.36 -13.40 -0.78
CA PHE A 65 6.62 -14.40 -1.52
C PHE A 65 7.40 -15.72 -1.67
N ALA A 66 8.69 -15.65 -1.98
CA ALA A 66 9.57 -16.83 -2.07
C ALA A 66 9.64 -17.64 -0.77
N ASN A 67 9.42 -16.99 0.39
CA ASN A 67 9.40 -17.62 1.70
C ASN A 67 7.99 -18.00 2.19
N SER A 68 6.95 -17.75 1.41
CA SER A 68 5.54 -17.92 1.83
C SER A 68 5.22 -19.37 2.25
N LYS A 69 5.81 -20.38 1.61
CA LYS A 69 5.64 -21.80 1.98
C LYS A 69 6.11 -22.07 3.41
N LYS A 70 7.22 -21.47 3.84
CA LYS A 70 7.71 -21.60 5.22
C LYS A 70 6.74 -20.92 6.20
N PHE A 71 6.17 -19.78 5.82
CA PHE A 71 5.28 -19.05 6.72
C PHE A 71 4.00 -19.83 7.03
N VAL A 72 3.48 -20.59 6.07
CA VAL A 72 2.25 -21.37 6.24
C VAL A 72 2.47 -22.77 6.76
N ASP A 73 3.71 -23.22 6.94
CA ASP A 73 4.01 -24.52 7.50
C ASP A 73 3.69 -24.54 9.01
N PRO A 74 2.72 -25.35 9.47
CA PRO A 74 2.34 -25.40 10.87
C PRO A 74 3.36 -26.17 11.74
N GLU A 75 4.18 -27.03 11.15
CA GLU A 75 5.14 -27.84 11.88
C GLU A 75 6.41 -27.07 12.23
N LEU A 76 6.75 -26.05 11.43
CA LEU A 76 7.87 -25.16 11.73
C LEU A 76 7.48 -24.14 12.81
N GLY A 77 8.24 -24.11 13.90
CA GLY A 77 8.23 -23.01 14.86
C GLY A 77 9.00 -21.81 14.31
N ASP A 78 10.30 -21.78 14.55
CA ASP A 78 11.16 -20.76 13.94
C ASP A 78 11.27 -20.97 12.43
N LYS A 79 10.93 -19.93 11.66
CA LYS A 79 10.99 -19.95 10.18
C LYS A 79 12.36 -19.57 9.65
N GLY A 80 13.31 -19.15 10.50
CA GLY A 80 14.60 -18.61 10.09
C GLY A 80 14.48 -17.32 9.25
N PHE A 81 13.34 -16.62 9.35
CA PHE A 81 13.05 -15.41 8.59
C PHE A 81 13.00 -14.21 9.52
N SER A 82 14.16 -13.82 10.06
CA SER A 82 14.32 -12.62 10.88
C SER A 82 14.31 -11.34 10.02
N GLY A 83 14.09 -10.18 10.65
CA GLY A 83 14.21 -8.90 9.97
C GLY A 83 15.62 -8.64 9.44
N GLU A 84 16.65 -9.06 10.15
CA GLU A 84 18.04 -8.98 9.68
C GLU A 84 18.29 -9.84 8.45
N TYR A 85 17.80 -11.09 8.44
CA TYR A 85 17.88 -11.96 7.27
C TYR A 85 17.18 -11.33 6.08
N PHE A 86 15.95 -10.84 6.27
CA PHE A 86 15.16 -10.20 5.23
C PHE A 86 15.86 -8.96 4.67
N GLU A 87 16.32 -8.05 5.53
CA GLU A 87 17.00 -6.82 5.12
C GLU A 87 18.26 -7.13 4.30
N ARG A 88 19.08 -8.11 4.73
CA ARG A 88 20.28 -8.53 3.99
C ARG A 88 19.91 -9.04 2.59
N GLN A 89 18.91 -9.93 2.47
CA GLN A 89 18.45 -10.42 1.18
C GLN A 89 17.93 -9.27 0.29
N TRP A 90 17.21 -8.34 0.87
CA TRP A 90 16.66 -7.21 0.15
C TRP A 90 17.75 -6.26 -0.36
N ARG A 91 18.71 -5.93 0.47
CA ARG A 91 19.87 -5.11 0.07
C ARG A 91 20.66 -5.77 -1.06
N THR A 92 20.95 -7.06 -0.96
CA THR A 92 21.63 -7.80 -2.01
C THR A 92 20.84 -7.79 -3.33
N ALA A 93 19.54 -8.05 -3.28
CA ALA A 93 18.69 -8.06 -4.46
C ALA A 93 18.52 -6.67 -5.11
N PHE A 94 18.79 -5.58 -4.37
CA PHE A 94 18.61 -4.21 -4.82
C PHE A 94 19.94 -3.45 -5.00
N GLU A 95 21.08 -4.07 -4.76
CA GLU A 95 22.41 -3.45 -4.77
C GLU A 95 22.70 -2.68 -6.07
N GLY A 96 22.40 -3.27 -7.22
CA GLY A 96 22.64 -2.67 -8.53
C GLY A 96 21.89 -1.35 -8.74
N GLU A 97 20.71 -1.21 -8.19
CA GLU A 97 19.88 0.00 -8.30
C GLU A 97 20.42 1.17 -7.44
N LEU A 98 21.37 0.91 -6.53
CA LEU A 98 21.96 1.92 -5.65
C LEU A 98 23.32 2.44 -6.14
N ILE A 99 23.89 1.89 -7.21
CA ILE A 99 25.22 2.29 -7.74
C ILE A 99 25.20 3.79 -8.05
N ASP A 100 24.23 4.25 -8.84
CA ASP A 100 24.10 5.65 -9.28
C ASP A 100 23.17 6.48 -8.40
N ALA A 101 22.82 5.99 -7.20
CA ALA A 101 21.91 6.69 -6.33
C ALA A 101 22.59 7.92 -5.69
N THR A 102 21.88 9.05 -5.69
CA THR A 102 22.32 10.27 -5.03
C THR A 102 22.38 10.10 -3.52
N PRO A 103 23.10 11.00 -2.78
CA PRO A 103 23.09 10.97 -1.32
C PRO A 103 21.67 11.03 -0.72
N THR A 104 20.76 11.81 -1.31
CA THR A 104 19.37 11.91 -0.89
C THR A 104 18.65 10.57 -1.08
N GLN A 105 18.79 9.94 -2.23
CA GLN A 105 18.21 8.63 -2.51
C GLN A 105 18.76 7.56 -1.56
N LYS A 106 20.07 7.50 -1.35
CA LYS A 106 20.68 6.55 -0.41
C LYS A 106 20.13 6.71 1.01
N ARG A 107 20.04 7.94 1.51
CA ARG A 107 19.48 8.24 2.85
C ARG A 107 18.02 7.79 2.97
N ILE A 108 17.20 8.02 1.95
CA ILE A 108 15.79 7.60 1.92
C ILE A 108 15.69 6.07 1.85
N MET A 109 16.53 5.42 1.04
CA MET A 109 16.55 3.96 0.92
C MET A 109 16.96 3.29 2.24
N GLU A 110 17.91 3.84 3.00
CA GLU A 110 18.25 3.33 4.33
C GLU A 110 17.05 3.32 5.28
N LYS A 111 16.24 4.38 5.24
CA LYS A 111 15.01 4.45 6.03
C LYS A 111 13.96 3.44 5.56
N LEU A 112 13.90 3.16 4.25
CA LEU A 112 13.00 2.16 3.69
C LEU A 112 13.40 0.74 4.13
N PHE A 113 14.68 0.37 4.01
CA PHE A 113 15.19 -0.93 4.46
C PHE A 113 14.93 -1.13 5.94
N TRP A 114 15.23 -0.11 6.76
CA TRP A 114 14.93 -0.14 8.18
C TRP A 114 13.43 -0.36 8.45
N ALA A 115 12.54 0.37 7.78
CA ALA A 115 11.09 0.23 7.96
C ALA A 115 10.61 -1.18 7.60
N GLY A 116 11.10 -1.73 6.48
CA GLY A 116 10.75 -3.09 6.06
C GLY A 116 11.23 -4.16 7.04
N ARG A 117 12.43 -4.02 7.58
CA ARG A 117 12.99 -4.86 8.65
C ARG A 117 12.10 -4.82 9.90
N GLN A 118 11.75 -3.62 10.38
CA GLN A 118 10.92 -3.45 11.57
C GLN A 118 9.59 -4.22 11.46
N VAL A 119 8.98 -4.23 10.28
CA VAL A 119 7.73 -5.00 10.08
C VAL A 119 7.96 -6.50 10.24
N ILE A 120 9.07 -7.04 9.75
CA ILE A 120 9.39 -8.45 9.93
C ILE A 120 9.65 -8.74 11.41
N ASP A 121 10.45 -7.91 12.08
CA ASP A 121 10.77 -8.07 13.51
C ASP A 121 9.51 -8.02 14.38
N ASN A 122 8.61 -7.08 14.12
CA ASN A 122 7.34 -6.92 14.83
C ASN A 122 6.34 -8.07 14.59
N ASN A 123 6.54 -8.88 13.55
CA ASN A 123 5.67 -10.01 13.24
C ASN A 123 6.31 -11.37 13.58
N GLN A 124 7.47 -11.42 14.27
CA GLN A 124 8.16 -12.68 14.58
C GLN A 124 7.30 -13.67 15.36
N ASP A 125 6.61 -13.24 16.42
CA ASP A 125 5.73 -14.10 17.21
C ASP A 125 4.65 -14.75 16.34
N ARG A 126 4.07 -13.96 15.43
CA ARG A 126 3.07 -14.46 14.48
C ARG A 126 3.68 -15.43 13.46
N LEU A 127 4.80 -15.05 12.84
CA LEU A 127 5.46 -15.85 11.81
C LEU A 127 5.91 -17.20 12.36
N ASN A 128 6.44 -17.22 13.58
CA ASN A 128 7.00 -18.39 14.22
C ASN A 128 5.97 -19.24 15.01
N LEU A 129 4.69 -18.84 14.98
CA LEU A 129 3.65 -19.59 15.68
C LEU A 129 3.51 -21.00 15.10
N LYS A 130 3.75 -22.02 15.94
CA LYS A 130 3.59 -23.44 15.61
C LYS A 130 2.12 -23.88 15.72
N GLY A 131 1.72 -24.87 14.93
CA GLY A 131 0.35 -25.38 14.92
C GLY A 131 -0.66 -24.57 14.13
N VAL A 132 -0.26 -23.43 13.57
CA VAL A 132 -1.12 -22.56 12.75
C VAL A 132 -0.57 -22.47 11.34
N ALA A 133 -1.31 -22.95 10.35
CA ALA A 133 -0.90 -22.86 8.94
C ALA A 133 -1.02 -21.43 8.41
N TRP A 134 -2.20 -20.83 8.53
CA TRP A 134 -2.43 -19.49 8.00
C TRP A 134 -2.16 -18.40 9.05
N LYS A 135 -1.12 -17.61 8.85
CA LYS A 135 -0.66 -16.56 9.78
C LYS A 135 -1.06 -15.15 9.39
N ASN A 136 -1.85 -15.00 8.33
CA ASN A 136 -2.24 -13.70 7.79
C ASN A 136 -1.05 -12.75 7.56
N PHE A 137 0.05 -13.31 7.04
CA PHE A 137 1.23 -12.54 6.65
C PHE A 137 1.53 -12.74 5.17
N LEU A 138 1.23 -11.73 4.38
CA LEU A 138 1.34 -11.68 2.93
C LEU A 138 2.21 -10.48 2.50
N PRO A 139 2.77 -10.49 1.28
CA PRO A 139 3.48 -9.33 0.74
C PRO A 139 2.69 -8.03 0.83
N ALA A 140 1.38 -8.05 0.55
CA ALA A 140 0.52 -6.87 0.64
C ALA A 140 0.32 -6.38 2.09
N LYS A 141 0.29 -7.29 3.09
CA LYS A 141 0.25 -6.89 4.51
C LYS A 141 1.55 -6.25 4.93
N TRP A 142 2.68 -6.89 4.59
CA TRP A 142 4.01 -6.35 4.88
C TRP A 142 4.17 -4.94 4.29
N GLU A 143 3.84 -4.76 3.02
CA GLU A 143 3.97 -3.47 2.34
C GLU A 143 3.11 -2.39 2.99
N ARG A 144 1.86 -2.69 3.34
CA ARG A 144 1.00 -1.75 4.04
C ARG A 144 1.59 -1.29 5.38
N GLU A 145 2.10 -2.23 6.18
CA GLU A 145 2.70 -1.93 7.48
C GLU A 145 4.03 -1.17 7.31
N MET A 146 4.85 -1.59 6.35
CA MET A 146 6.10 -0.92 6.00
C MET A 146 5.84 0.51 5.52
N GLY A 147 4.85 0.71 4.64
CA GLY A 147 4.46 2.04 4.16
C GLY A 147 4.04 2.98 5.28
N GLN A 148 3.34 2.48 6.30
CA GLN A 148 2.97 3.27 7.48
C GLN A 148 4.20 3.65 8.33
N VAL A 149 5.08 2.69 8.61
CA VAL A 149 6.33 2.92 9.36
C VAL A 149 7.26 3.90 8.62
N PHE A 150 7.38 3.73 7.30
CA PHE A 150 8.19 4.57 6.45
C PHE A 150 7.63 6.00 6.35
N ALA A 151 6.32 6.14 6.15
CA ALA A 151 5.65 7.44 6.10
C ALA A 151 5.79 8.21 7.42
N ALA A 152 5.64 7.54 8.55
CA ALA A 152 5.84 8.17 9.87
C ALA A 152 7.26 8.72 10.05
N ARG A 153 8.27 8.17 9.36
CA ARG A 153 9.68 8.56 9.50
C ARG A 153 10.16 9.52 8.40
N THR A 154 9.44 9.60 7.29
CA THR A 154 9.88 10.36 6.11
C THR A 154 8.84 11.33 5.57
N GLY A 155 7.57 11.10 5.84
CA GLY A 155 6.48 11.78 5.16
C GLY A 155 6.24 11.30 3.71
N ILE A 156 7.07 10.38 3.21
CA ILE A 156 6.88 9.76 1.89
C ILE A 156 5.80 8.68 2.01
N ILE A 157 4.79 8.74 1.15
CA ILE A 157 3.68 7.80 1.17
C ILE A 157 3.91 6.74 0.11
N ILE A 158 3.92 5.47 0.54
CA ILE A 158 3.90 4.29 -0.33
C ILE A 158 2.67 3.47 0.03
N LYS A 159 1.80 3.19 -0.93
CA LYS A 159 0.61 2.38 -0.72
C LYS A 159 0.20 1.61 -1.97
N GLN A 160 -0.68 0.63 -1.77
CA GLN A 160 -1.28 -0.19 -2.83
C GLN A 160 -2.78 0.08 -2.95
N PRO A 161 -3.20 1.21 -3.56
CA PRO A 161 -4.62 1.43 -3.82
C PRO A 161 -5.12 0.40 -4.84
N GLY A 162 -6.24 -0.21 -4.54
CA GLY A 162 -6.85 -1.26 -5.36
C GLY A 162 -8.29 -0.96 -5.72
N ARG A 163 -8.80 -1.60 -6.79
CA ARG A 163 -10.21 -1.50 -7.18
C ARG A 163 -11.13 -2.10 -6.10
N ALA A 164 -10.74 -3.28 -5.59
CA ALA A 164 -11.38 -3.97 -4.48
C ALA A 164 -10.41 -3.95 -3.28
N TYR A 165 -10.25 -2.79 -2.67
CA TYR A 165 -9.34 -2.64 -1.53
C TYR A 165 -9.88 -3.38 -0.31
N ARG A 166 -9.01 -4.15 0.35
CA ARG A 166 -9.32 -4.95 1.56
C ARG A 166 -8.86 -4.26 2.84
N SER A 167 -8.32 -3.06 2.73
CA SER A 167 -7.86 -2.24 3.85
C SER A 167 -8.19 -0.77 3.62
N PRO A 168 -8.72 -0.06 4.63
CA PRO A 168 -9.02 1.37 4.53
C PRO A 168 -7.81 2.23 4.15
N VAL A 169 -6.59 1.79 4.51
CA VAL A 169 -5.34 2.49 4.14
C VAL A 169 -5.13 2.53 2.63
N ASN A 170 -5.64 1.52 1.92
CA ASN A 170 -5.49 1.35 0.48
C ASN A 170 -6.68 1.89 -0.34
N VAL A 171 -7.57 2.68 0.28
CA VAL A 171 -8.61 3.39 -0.47
C VAL A 171 -7.95 4.33 -1.47
N PRO A 172 -8.25 4.22 -2.79
CA PRO A 172 -7.68 5.11 -3.77
C PRO A 172 -8.23 6.53 -3.60
N ASP A 173 -7.38 7.54 -3.71
CA ASP A 173 -7.82 8.91 -3.91
C ASP A 173 -8.26 9.14 -5.37
N ASP A 174 -8.73 10.36 -5.70
CA ASP A 174 -9.28 10.64 -7.02
C ASP A 174 -8.24 10.47 -8.14
N THR A 175 -6.98 10.87 -7.89
CA THR A 175 -5.88 10.69 -8.85
C THR A 175 -5.55 9.21 -9.05
N GLU A 176 -5.49 8.45 -7.96
CA GLU A 176 -5.24 7.00 -8.01
C GLU A 176 -6.41 6.25 -8.66
N ARG A 177 -7.64 6.69 -8.42
CA ARG A 177 -8.83 6.13 -9.06
C ARG A 177 -8.79 6.34 -10.58
N ALA A 178 -8.45 7.56 -11.02
CA ALA A 178 -8.29 7.86 -12.44
C ALA A 178 -7.16 7.03 -13.08
N ALA A 179 -6.04 6.83 -12.38
CA ALA A 179 -4.96 5.97 -12.84
C ALA A 179 -5.37 4.50 -12.94
N LEU A 180 -6.09 3.95 -11.95
CA LEU A 180 -6.65 2.61 -11.99
C LEU A 180 -7.57 2.41 -13.19
N GLU A 181 -8.47 3.35 -13.44
CA GLU A 181 -9.39 3.31 -14.58
C GLU A 181 -8.64 3.37 -15.91
N HIS A 182 -7.58 4.19 -15.99
CA HIS A 182 -6.74 4.27 -17.18
C HIS A 182 -6.13 2.90 -17.50
N TYR A 183 -5.43 2.27 -16.55
CA TYR A 183 -4.78 0.98 -16.79
C TYR A 183 -5.76 -0.15 -17.07
N VAL A 184 -6.94 -0.12 -16.46
CA VAL A 184 -7.99 -1.11 -16.74
C VAL A 184 -8.51 -0.97 -18.17
N ARG A 185 -8.72 0.26 -18.67
CA ARG A 185 -9.16 0.50 -20.05
C ARG A 185 -8.06 0.18 -21.07
N ALA A 186 -6.82 0.52 -20.77
CA ALA A 186 -5.69 0.29 -21.66
C ALA A 186 -5.29 -1.20 -21.75
N GLY A 187 -5.71 -2.03 -20.78
CA GLY A 187 -5.44 -3.45 -20.78
C GLY A 187 -3.97 -3.79 -20.45
N GLN A 188 -3.51 -4.96 -20.91
CA GLN A 188 -2.21 -5.51 -20.51
C GLN A 188 -1.01 -4.82 -21.19
N SER A 189 -1.23 -4.09 -22.27
CA SER A 189 -0.16 -3.43 -23.03
C SER A 189 0.42 -2.18 -22.36
N GLU A 190 -0.35 -1.54 -21.46
CA GLU A 190 0.08 -0.31 -20.79
C GLU A 190 0.73 -0.62 -19.44
N SER A 191 2.01 -0.29 -19.32
CA SER A 191 2.80 -0.48 -18.10
C SER A 191 3.59 0.74 -17.67
N ALA A 192 3.66 1.78 -18.51
CA ALA A 192 4.40 3.00 -18.18
C ALA A 192 3.78 3.68 -16.96
N PRO A 193 4.59 4.14 -15.99
CA PRO A 193 4.07 4.83 -14.82
C PRO A 193 3.34 6.13 -15.19
N LEU A 194 2.16 6.34 -14.61
CA LEU A 194 1.48 7.64 -14.63
C LEU A 194 2.06 8.52 -13.53
N THR A 195 2.44 9.74 -13.90
CA THR A 195 3.06 10.69 -12.97
C THR A 195 2.35 12.04 -13.00
N SER A 196 2.35 12.73 -11.88
CA SER A 196 1.79 14.07 -11.78
C SER A 196 2.40 14.83 -10.61
N TYR A 197 2.21 16.15 -10.61
CA TYR A 197 2.44 16.97 -9.43
C TYR A 197 1.08 17.37 -8.84
N ALA A 198 1.00 17.40 -7.52
CA ALA A 198 -0.16 17.83 -6.76
C ALA A 198 0.27 18.78 -5.65
N THR A 199 -0.64 19.63 -5.17
CA THR A 199 -0.39 20.47 -4.01
C THR A 199 -1.19 19.95 -2.82
N TRP A 200 -0.49 19.56 -1.75
CA TRP A 200 -1.06 19.13 -0.49
C TRP A 200 -0.80 20.19 0.59
N GLY A 201 -1.83 20.97 0.94
CA GLY A 201 -1.64 22.18 1.73
C GLY A 201 -0.81 23.19 0.97
N LYS A 202 0.38 23.52 1.44
CA LYS A 202 1.36 24.40 0.77
C LYS A 202 2.51 23.62 0.12
N GLN A 203 2.54 22.31 0.29
CA GLN A 203 3.63 21.47 -0.20
C GLN A 203 3.32 20.91 -1.58
N GLU A 204 4.23 21.09 -2.52
CA GLU A 204 4.18 20.38 -3.79
C GLU A 204 4.64 18.92 -3.60
N VAL A 205 3.90 17.99 -4.20
CA VAL A 205 4.12 16.55 -4.08
C VAL A 205 4.20 15.94 -5.49
N TYR A 206 5.28 15.24 -5.76
CA TYR A 206 5.40 14.37 -6.93
C TYR A 206 4.70 13.05 -6.66
N ARG A 207 3.89 12.62 -7.61
CA ARG A 207 3.12 11.37 -7.55
C ARG A 207 3.55 10.44 -8.67
N HIS A 208 3.81 9.19 -8.33
CA HIS A 208 4.16 8.10 -9.23
C HIS A 208 3.21 6.93 -8.98
N MET A 209 2.59 6.44 -10.03
CA MET A 209 1.60 5.35 -9.97
C MET A 209 1.87 4.38 -11.10
N GLU A 210 2.16 3.12 -10.77
CA GLU A 210 2.35 2.05 -11.75
C GLU A 210 1.40 0.89 -11.47
N PRO A 211 0.95 0.13 -12.48
CA PRO A 211 -0.03 -0.91 -12.30
C PRO A 211 0.58 -2.14 -11.63
N ILE A 212 -0.10 -2.66 -10.62
CA ILE A 212 0.16 -4.01 -10.09
C ILE A 212 -0.77 -4.97 -10.82
N ARG A 213 -0.14 -5.93 -11.52
CA ARG A 213 -0.88 -6.94 -12.28
C ARG A 213 -0.95 -8.26 -11.54
N LEU A 214 -2.07 -8.93 -11.73
CA LEU A 214 -2.31 -10.24 -11.17
C LEU A 214 -1.35 -11.26 -11.78
N ILE A 215 -0.69 -12.04 -10.93
CA ILE A 215 0.14 -13.18 -11.32
C ILE A 215 -0.48 -14.47 -10.78
N GLY A 216 -0.04 -15.62 -11.29
CA GLY A 216 -0.62 -16.92 -10.92
C GLY A 216 -0.90 -17.12 -9.43
N PRO A 217 0.08 -16.88 -8.54
CA PRO A 217 -0.12 -17.04 -7.10
C PRO A 217 -1.22 -16.15 -6.47
N CYS A 218 -1.54 -15.01 -7.08
CA CYS A 218 -2.57 -14.11 -6.59
C CYS A 218 -3.99 -14.61 -6.89
N MET A 219 -4.12 -15.59 -7.80
CA MET A 219 -5.40 -16.16 -8.24
C MET A 219 -6.20 -16.78 -7.09
N SER A 220 -5.52 -17.29 -6.07
CA SER A 220 -6.18 -17.89 -4.89
C SER A 220 -7.11 -16.92 -4.15
N CYS A 221 -6.79 -15.61 -4.20
CA CYS A 221 -7.56 -14.58 -3.51
C CYS A 221 -8.28 -13.60 -4.46
N HIS A 222 -7.76 -13.41 -5.67
CA HIS A 222 -8.27 -12.41 -6.60
C HIS A 222 -8.86 -13.01 -7.90
N GLY A 223 -8.68 -14.33 -8.09
CA GLY A 223 -9.12 -15.02 -9.30
C GLY A 223 -10.60 -15.34 -9.37
N LYS A 224 -10.94 -16.26 -10.27
CA LYS A 224 -12.30 -16.79 -10.47
C LYS A 224 -12.57 -17.95 -9.50
N PRO A 225 -13.85 -18.27 -9.25
CA PRO A 225 -15.04 -17.49 -9.62
C PRO A 225 -15.22 -16.25 -8.74
N LYS A 226 -15.77 -15.17 -9.31
CA LYS A 226 -16.07 -13.95 -8.56
C LYS A 226 -17.09 -14.23 -7.46
N GLY A 227 -16.86 -13.64 -6.27
CA GLY A 227 -17.76 -13.76 -5.12
C GLY A 227 -17.55 -15.02 -4.28
N GLU A 228 -16.71 -15.99 -4.72
CA GLU A 228 -16.28 -17.09 -3.86
C GLU A 228 -15.39 -16.57 -2.73
N GLN A 229 -15.59 -17.08 -1.52
CA GLN A 229 -14.77 -16.73 -0.36
C GLN A 229 -13.34 -17.27 -0.53
N ASP A 230 -12.36 -16.42 -0.34
CA ASP A 230 -10.96 -16.80 -0.28
C ASP A 230 -10.55 -17.29 1.12
N ILE A 231 -9.26 -17.68 1.27
CA ILE A 231 -8.71 -18.22 2.53
C ILE A 231 -8.70 -17.22 3.70
N VAL A 232 -9.02 -15.96 3.46
CA VAL A 232 -9.09 -14.89 4.47
C VAL A 232 -10.50 -14.31 4.61
N ASN A 233 -11.50 -15.01 4.09
CA ASN A 233 -12.93 -14.64 4.11
C ASN A 233 -13.27 -13.34 3.39
N PHE A 234 -12.53 -13.00 2.33
CA PHE A 234 -12.91 -11.97 1.37
C PHE A 234 -13.42 -12.62 0.09
N GLU A 235 -14.35 -11.96 -0.57
CA GLU A 235 -14.82 -12.39 -1.88
C GLU A 235 -13.71 -12.22 -2.92
N LYS A 236 -13.53 -13.25 -3.77
CA LYS A 236 -12.64 -13.17 -4.93
C LYS A 236 -13.15 -12.15 -5.94
N ASP A 237 -12.23 -11.42 -6.54
CA ASP A 237 -12.54 -10.31 -7.46
C ASP A 237 -12.97 -10.80 -8.85
N GLY A 238 -12.70 -12.06 -9.20
CA GLY A 238 -13.02 -12.66 -10.50
C GLY A 238 -12.05 -12.27 -11.61
N LEU A 239 -10.84 -11.89 -11.28
CA LEU A 239 -9.80 -11.42 -12.21
C LEU A 239 -9.03 -12.57 -12.85
N GLU A 240 -8.32 -12.26 -13.95
CA GLU A 240 -7.41 -13.15 -14.66
C GLU A 240 -5.95 -12.71 -14.52
N VAL A 241 -5.01 -13.62 -14.83
CA VAL A 241 -3.60 -13.27 -14.87
C VAL A 241 -3.37 -12.15 -15.87
N GLY A 242 -2.64 -11.11 -15.46
CA GLY A 242 -2.40 -9.89 -16.24
C GLY A 242 -3.37 -8.75 -15.96
N ASP A 243 -4.53 -9.02 -15.33
CA ASP A 243 -5.46 -7.96 -14.93
C ASP A 243 -4.84 -7.05 -13.87
N VAL A 244 -5.25 -5.77 -13.89
CA VAL A 244 -4.82 -4.78 -12.90
C VAL A 244 -5.60 -4.98 -11.61
N ILE A 245 -4.90 -5.33 -10.52
CA ILE A 245 -5.49 -5.49 -9.19
C ILE A 245 -5.37 -4.21 -8.34
N GLY A 246 -4.39 -3.37 -8.64
CA GLY A 246 -4.10 -2.16 -7.89
C GLY A 246 -2.96 -1.36 -8.52
N LEU A 247 -2.45 -0.40 -7.77
CA LEU A 247 -1.28 0.40 -8.12
C LEU A 247 -0.18 0.26 -7.06
N MET A 248 1.07 0.38 -7.48
CA MET A 248 2.14 0.86 -6.63
C MET A 248 2.11 2.38 -6.70
N SER A 249 1.69 3.03 -5.63
CA SER A 249 1.56 4.48 -5.54
C SER A 249 2.61 5.05 -4.58
N VAL A 250 3.45 5.96 -5.09
CA VAL A 250 4.48 6.66 -4.32
C VAL A 250 4.22 8.15 -4.41
N SER A 251 4.17 8.84 -3.27
CA SER A 251 3.99 10.30 -3.20
C SER A 251 5.12 10.91 -2.37
N ILE A 252 5.84 11.86 -2.95
CA ILE A 252 7.07 12.47 -2.40
C ILE A 252 6.93 13.99 -2.37
N ALA A 253 7.14 14.61 -1.22
CA ALA A 253 7.27 16.06 -1.13
C ALA A 253 8.53 16.53 -1.85
N VAL A 254 8.40 17.56 -2.71
CA VAL A 254 9.55 18.10 -3.43
C VAL A 254 10.02 19.43 -2.86
N SER A 255 11.29 19.67 -2.97
CA SER A 255 11.93 20.99 -2.77
C SER A 255 12.36 21.56 -4.12
N ASP A 256 12.56 22.86 -4.14
CA ASP A 256 13.13 23.60 -5.26
C ASP A 256 14.56 23.15 -5.55
#